data_d798009aee49dd8daf68cbab14fae805
#
_entry.id   d798009aee49dd8daf68cbab14fae805
#
_cell.length_a   1.000
_cell.length_b   1.000
_cell.length_c   1.000
_cell.angle_alpha   90.00
_cell.angle_beta   90.00
_cell.angle_gamma   90.00
#
_symmetry.space_group_name_H-M   'P 1'
#
loop_
_entity.id
_entity.type
_entity.pdbx_description
1 polymer ?
#
loop_
_entity_poly.entity_id
_entity_poly.type
_entity_poly.pdbx_seq_one_letter_code
_entity_poly.pdbx_strand_id
1 'polypeptide(L)'
;MTHSDNTHNARNTRSPGSDGGPPGGGRRSGPLPGRDTLRADFTASLVVFLVAVPLCVGIAVASGVPAELGLLTGIVGGLVTGFLPGSSIQVSGPAAGLTVLVYEAVQTYGIGALGVLVLLAGLLQLLMGLLRLGRWFRAISVSVVQGMLAGIGLVLIAGQLYALADAEAPASGPEKILGLGGLVLDTARDSTAATALAIGAGTVAVLLLWPKWRAAARVLPAPLAAVLLATTATAVFDLPVARVEVQGLLDSVQPPGLDEFGGLASLGMLGTVLAFTLIASAESLFSAAAVDRLHEGPRTDYNKELMAQGAGNTVCGALGALPMTAVIVRSSANVHAGARTKISRVLHGLWLLLFAAALPAALGMIPLAALAGILVHAGWKLIPLRDLGPMWREHRAEVVVLAVTALAIVLTNMFEGVLLGLLMAVVKTAWETSHVHVETEDPGAGRPLRVTVLGNATFLRLPKLQDQLEALPADRRVELCLERLRHMDHACGLALSTWEEQHNKAAARGGAAGPGAGEQHGEQHGEGASSMIR
;
A
#
# COMPACT_ATOMS: atom_id res chain seq x y z
N MET A 1 64.25 0.58 -10.13
CA MET A 1 65.08 1.75 -9.98
C MET A 1 64.33 2.72 -9.12
N THR A 2 64.86 2.79 -7.94
CA THR A 2 65.16 3.85 -6.93
C THR A 2 63.90 4.39 -6.23
N HIS A 3 63.58 3.92 -5.03
CA HIS A 3 64.10 4.28 -3.70
C HIS A 3 64.04 5.79 -3.41
N SER A 4 63.25 6.21 -2.46
CA SER A 4 63.80 6.81 -1.24
C SER A 4 62.74 7.06 -0.17
N ASP A 5 62.97 6.47 0.98
CA ASP A 5 62.49 6.79 2.32
C ASP A 5 62.56 8.28 2.68
N ASN A 6 61.67 8.75 3.56
CA ASN A 6 62.17 9.32 4.81
C ASN A 6 61.09 9.45 5.91
N THR A 7 61.51 8.99 7.02
CA THR A 7 60.93 8.88 8.37
C THR A 7 60.89 10.21 9.14
N HIS A 8 60.06 10.20 10.21
CA HIS A 8 60.13 10.95 11.48
C HIS A 8 59.54 12.36 11.57
N ASN A 9 58.46 12.53 12.30
CA ASN A 9 58.62 13.04 13.66
C ASN A 9 57.34 12.99 14.50
N ALA A 10 57.41 12.26 15.60
CA ALA A 10 56.44 12.30 16.68
C ALA A 10 56.71 13.52 17.60
N ARG A 11 55.66 14.26 17.97
CA ARG A 11 55.65 15.00 19.24
C ARG A 11 54.23 15.14 19.80
N ASN A 12 54.04 14.45 20.89
CA ASN A 12 53.14 14.70 22.02
C ASN A 12 52.77 16.16 22.26
N THR A 13 51.47 16.44 22.53
CA THR A 13 51.07 17.22 23.71
C THR A 13 49.58 17.02 24.05
N ARG A 14 49.32 16.39 25.19
CA ARG A 14 48.38 16.70 26.27
C ARG A 14 46.91 16.97 25.95
N SER A 15 46.05 16.01 26.39
CA SER A 15 44.68 16.25 26.84
C SER A 15 44.63 17.14 28.07
N PRO A 16 43.56 17.89 28.28
CA PRO A 16 42.94 17.87 29.60
C PRO A 16 41.42 17.76 29.59
N GLY A 17 40.88 17.00 30.56
CA GLY A 17 39.69 17.35 31.30
C GLY A 17 38.39 16.77 30.77
N SER A 18 38.05 15.59 31.28
CA SER A 18 36.70 15.10 31.48
C SER A 18 35.87 16.10 32.29
N ASP A 19 34.72 16.52 31.75
CA ASP A 19 33.60 16.90 32.60
C ASP A 19 32.32 16.30 31.98
N GLY A 20 31.80 15.28 32.65
CA GLY A 20 30.54 14.66 32.38
C GLY A 20 29.41 15.51 32.94
N GLY A 21 28.52 15.95 32.05
CA GLY A 21 27.18 16.41 32.38
C GLY A 21 26.16 15.77 31.48
N PRO A 22 25.02 15.29 31.98
CA PRO A 22 23.99 14.67 31.15
C PRO A 22 23.35 15.70 30.21
N PRO A 23 23.05 15.39 28.96
CA PRO A 23 22.33 16.31 28.08
C PRO A 23 20.87 16.41 28.55
N GLY A 24 20.60 17.48 29.29
CA GLY A 24 19.25 17.91 29.61
C GLY A 24 18.47 18.18 28.32
N GLY A 25 17.36 17.50 28.17
CA GLY A 25 16.37 17.69 27.10
C GLY A 25 15.73 19.09 27.16
N GLY A 26 16.43 20.09 26.61
CA GLY A 26 15.87 21.39 26.33
C GLY A 26 15.22 21.37 24.94
N ARG A 27 13.90 21.55 24.88
CA ARG A 27 13.20 21.98 23.67
C ARG A 27 13.82 23.30 23.21
N ARG A 28 14.80 23.23 22.32
CA ARG A 28 15.25 24.42 21.59
C ARG A 28 14.15 24.77 20.59
N SER A 29 13.32 25.75 20.92
CA SER A 29 12.61 26.56 19.94
C SER A 29 13.68 27.14 19.01
N GLY A 30 13.82 26.57 17.82
CA GLY A 30 14.75 27.09 16.81
C GLY A 30 14.37 28.51 16.44
N PRO A 31 15.32 29.31 15.96
CA PRO A 31 15.04 30.65 15.46
C PRO A 31 13.95 30.60 14.38
N LEU A 32 13.10 31.62 14.35
CA LEU A 32 12.05 31.79 13.32
C LEU A 32 12.67 31.57 11.93
N PRO A 33 11.99 30.87 11.02
CA PRO A 33 12.52 30.58 9.70
C PRO A 33 12.90 31.89 8.98
N GLY A 34 14.09 31.92 8.40
CA GLY A 34 14.58 33.10 7.67
C GLY A 34 13.67 33.48 6.51
N ARG A 35 13.75 34.73 6.07
CA ARG A 35 12.90 35.26 4.97
C ARG A 35 12.92 34.38 3.70
N ASP A 36 14.07 33.81 3.36
CA ASP A 36 14.22 32.93 2.19
C ASP A 36 13.46 31.60 2.36
N THR A 37 13.40 31.06 3.58
CA THR A 37 12.61 29.86 3.89
C THR A 37 11.11 30.14 3.80
N LEU A 38 10.67 31.26 4.35
CA LEU A 38 9.26 31.67 4.26
C LEU A 38 8.83 31.92 2.82
N ARG A 39 9.68 32.55 2.00
CA ARG A 39 9.41 32.77 0.58
C ARG A 39 9.32 31.44 -0.19
N ALA A 40 10.22 30.50 0.08
CA ALA A 40 10.20 29.19 -0.53
C ALA A 40 8.92 28.42 -0.16
N ASP A 41 8.55 28.39 1.14
CA ASP A 41 7.33 27.74 1.61
C ASP A 41 6.07 28.37 1.07
N PHE A 42 6.03 29.71 0.96
CA PHE A 42 4.92 30.44 0.34
C PHE A 42 4.74 30.05 -1.13
N THR A 43 5.81 30.07 -1.92
CA THR A 43 5.75 29.68 -3.34
C THR A 43 5.34 28.22 -3.50
N ALA A 44 5.91 27.32 -2.68
CA ALA A 44 5.56 25.91 -2.70
C ALA A 44 4.09 25.69 -2.34
N SER A 45 3.56 26.40 -1.34
CA SER A 45 2.15 26.30 -0.94
C SER A 45 1.17 26.66 -2.05
N LEU A 46 1.50 27.68 -2.85
CA LEU A 46 0.69 28.06 -4.02
C LEU A 46 0.70 26.98 -5.09
N VAL A 47 1.87 26.41 -5.40
CA VAL A 47 1.97 25.31 -6.38
C VAL A 47 1.12 24.12 -5.92
N VAL A 48 1.23 23.74 -4.64
CA VAL A 48 0.44 22.62 -4.09
C VAL A 48 -1.05 22.93 -4.12
N PHE A 49 -1.46 24.14 -3.77
CA PHE A 49 -2.85 24.59 -3.84
C PHE A 49 -3.42 24.44 -5.25
N LEU A 50 -2.71 24.92 -6.27
CA LEU A 50 -3.15 24.86 -7.67
C LEU A 50 -3.27 23.42 -8.20
N VAL A 51 -2.46 22.49 -7.67
CA VAL A 51 -2.57 21.04 -7.97
C VAL A 51 -3.73 20.42 -7.20
N ALA A 52 -3.95 20.86 -5.96
CA ALA A 52 -4.88 20.23 -5.04
C ALA A 52 -6.34 20.50 -5.36
N VAL A 53 -6.70 21.73 -5.83
CA VAL A 53 -8.10 22.07 -6.11
C VAL A 53 -8.77 21.05 -7.04
N PRO A 54 -8.29 20.81 -8.27
CA PRO A 54 -8.95 19.86 -9.16
C PRO A 54 -8.93 18.42 -8.64
N LEU A 55 -7.87 18.04 -7.89
CA LEU A 55 -7.79 16.70 -7.30
C LEU A 55 -8.76 16.53 -6.12
N CYS A 56 -8.94 17.53 -5.26
CA CYS A 56 -9.90 17.48 -4.16
C CYS A 56 -11.33 17.32 -4.70
N VAL A 57 -11.68 18.15 -5.65
CA VAL A 57 -13.01 18.16 -6.30
C VAL A 57 -13.25 16.84 -7.04
N GLY A 58 -12.29 16.43 -7.88
CA GLY A 58 -12.42 15.21 -8.66
C GLY A 58 -12.54 13.95 -7.80
N ILE A 59 -11.77 13.84 -6.71
CA ILE A 59 -11.87 12.71 -5.78
C ILE A 59 -13.24 12.66 -5.10
N ALA A 60 -13.78 13.80 -4.65
CA ALA A 60 -15.09 13.85 -4.03
C ALA A 60 -16.20 13.40 -5.00
N VAL A 61 -16.22 13.97 -6.19
CA VAL A 61 -17.19 13.60 -7.23
C VAL A 61 -17.07 12.11 -7.58
N ALA A 62 -15.86 11.60 -7.78
CA ALA A 62 -15.63 10.20 -8.07
C ALA A 62 -15.98 9.27 -6.90
N SER A 63 -16.04 9.79 -5.68
CA SER A 63 -16.49 9.08 -4.47
C SER A 63 -18.02 9.15 -4.28
N GLY A 64 -18.75 9.79 -5.20
CA GLY A 64 -20.21 9.93 -5.13
C GLY A 64 -20.68 10.93 -4.07
N VAL A 65 -19.83 11.90 -3.70
CA VAL A 65 -20.15 12.93 -2.69
C VAL A 65 -19.94 14.34 -3.24
N PRO A 66 -20.57 15.36 -2.63
CA PRO A 66 -20.39 16.76 -3.04
C PRO A 66 -18.93 17.19 -3.11
N ALA A 67 -18.61 18.01 -4.13
CA ALA A 67 -17.26 18.48 -4.43
C ALA A 67 -16.60 19.22 -3.24
N GLU A 68 -17.41 19.94 -2.49
CA GLU A 68 -16.99 20.71 -1.32
C GLU A 68 -16.40 19.85 -0.20
N LEU A 69 -16.90 18.61 -0.03
CA LEU A 69 -16.38 17.68 0.98
C LEU A 69 -14.93 17.30 0.68
N GLY A 70 -14.54 17.23 -0.60
CA GLY A 70 -13.15 17.04 -1.01
C GLY A 70 -12.26 18.23 -0.66
N LEU A 71 -12.76 19.45 -0.87
CA LEU A 71 -12.05 20.67 -0.46
C LEU A 71 -11.95 20.75 1.06
N LEU A 72 -13.03 20.46 1.78
CA LEU A 72 -13.06 20.43 3.24
C LEU A 72 -12.00 19.46 3.81
N THR A 73 -11.92 18.26 3.23
CA THR A 73 -10.87 17.29 3.58
C THR A 73 -9.47 17.83 3.31
N GLY A 74 -9.26 18.53 2.20
CA GLY A 74 -7.99 19.21 1.88
C GLY A 74 -7.65 20.32 2.87
N ILE A 75 -8.64 21.12 3.27
CA ILE A 75 -8.52 22.18 4.28
C ILE A 75 -8.10 21.58 5.63
N VAL A 76 -8.79 20.55 6.11
CA VAL A 76 -8.46 19.84 7.35
C VAL A 76 -7.06 19.23 7.26
N GLY A 77 -6.72 18.60 6.12
CA GLY A 77 -5.39 18.06 5.85
C GLY A 77 -4.27 19.09 5.97
N GLY A 78 -4.50 20.30 5.44
CA GLY A 78 -3.54 21.39 5.53
C GLY A 78 -3.50 22.05 6.92
N LEU A 79 -4.65 22.39 7.49
CA LEU A 79 -4.74 23.17 8.73
C LEU A 79 -4.57 22.28 9.98
N VAL A 80 -5.22 21.12 10.07
CA VAL A 80 -5.12 20.27 11.25
C VAL A 80 -3.84 19.44 11.24
N THR A 81 -3.67 18.54 10.25
CA THR A 81 -2.44 17.74 10.16
C THR A 81 -1.22 18.58 9.87
N GLY A 82 -1.38 19.68 9.15
CA GLY A 82 -0.31 20.65 8.87
C GLY A 82 0.39 21.17 10.12
N PHE A 83 -0.31 21.46 11.19
CA PHE A 83 0.25 21.92 12.46
C PHE A 83 0.83 20.79 13.31
N LEU A 84 0.31 19.57 13.19
CA LEU A 84 0.69 18.45 14.04
C LEU A 84 2.11 17.92 13.72
N PRO A 85 2.78 17.27 14.69
CA PRO A 85 4.07 16.64 14.47
C PRO A 85 3.92 15.36 13.63
N GLY A 86 4.96 15.00 12.89
CA GLY A 86 5.02 13.84 12.02
C GLY A 86 6.01 14.11 10.89
N SER A 87 5.56 14.17 9.66
CA SER A 87 6.33 14.64 8.52
C SER A 87 6.43 16.17 8.49
N SER A 88 7.49 16.71 7.91
CA SER A 88 7.66 18.15 7.76
C SER A 88 7.05 18.71 6.48
N ILE A 89 7.04 17.95 5.39
CA ILE A 89 6.76 18.43 4.02
C ILE A 89 5.60 17.68 3.38
N GLN A 90 5.17 16.59 3.96
CA GLN A 90 4.09 15.75 3.46
C GLN A 90 2.74 16.48 3.50
N VAL A 91 2.00 16.45 2.41
CA VAL A 91 0.69 17.12 2.25
C VAL A 91 -0.42 16.09 2.33
N SER A 92 -1.39 16.34 3.22
CA SER A 92 -2.57 15.49 3.41
C SER A 92 -3.80 16.07 2.73
N GLY A 93 -4.76 15.20 2.44
CA GLY A 93 -6.04 15.57 1.83
C GLY A 93 -6.77 14.34 1.30
N PRO A 94 -7.88 14.47 0.58
CA PRO A 94 -8.60 13.33 0.03
C PRO A 94 -7.69 12.54 -0.90
N ALA A 95 -7.77 11.22 -0.80
CA ALA A 95 -6.88 10.30 -1.49
C ALA A 95 -7.61 9.55 -2.61
N ALA A 96 -7.00 9.52 -3.79
CA ALA A 96 -7.52 8.72 -4.90
C ALA A 96 -7.60 7.22 -4.54
N GLY A 97 -6.71 6.76 -3.66
CA GLY A 97 -6.71 5.40 -3.17
C GLY A 97 -7.92 4.98 -2.35
N LEU A 98 -8.62 5.93 -1.73
CA LEU A 98 -9.82 5.65 -0.95
C LEU A 98 -11.13 5.87 -1.71
N THR A 99 -11.07 6.40 -2.95
CA THR A 99 -12.24 6.77 -3.74
C THR A 99 -13.25 5.63 -3.88
N VAL A 100 -12.76 4.44 -4.23
CA VAL A 100 -13.61 3.26 -4.42
C VAL A 100 -14.27 2.83 -3.12
N LEU A 101 -13.50 2.77 -2.04
CA LEU A 101 -14.01 2.37 -0.73
C LEU A 101 -15.03 3.39 -0.18
N VAL A 102 -14.81 4.69 -0.40
CA VAL A 102 -15.78 5.74 -0.06
C VAL A 102 -17.04 5.59 -0.87
N TYR A 103 -16.92 5.40 -2.20
CA TYR A 103 -18.05 5.19 -3.08
C TYR A 103 -18.90 3.99 -2.63
N GLU A 104 -18.28 2.83 -2.39
CA GLU A 104 -18.95 1.63 -1.90
C GLU A 104 -19.64 1.87 -0.54
N ALA A 105 -18.98 2.58 0.38
CA ALA A 105 -19.53 2.91 1.69
C ALA A 105 -20.76 3.83 1.58
N VAL A 106 -20.70 4.85 0.71
CA VAL A 106 -21.81 5.78 0.45
C VAL A 106 -23.00 5.06 -0.21
N GLN A 107 -22.74 4.17 -1.17
CA GLN A 107 -23.80 3.37 -1.81
C GLN A 107 -24.46 2.40 -0.82
N THR A 108 -23.70 1.84 0.11
CA THR A 108 -24.20 0.82 1.03
C THR A 108 -24.90 1.41 2.26
N TYR A 109 -24.32 2.47 2.84
CA TYR A 109 -24.75 3.01 4.13
C TYR A 109 -25.33 4.43 4.06
N GLY A 110 -25.25 5.07 2.89
CA GLY A 110 -25.63 6.46 2.69
C GLY A 110 -24.52 7.46 3.07
N ILE A 111 -24.68 8.69 2.59
CA ILE A 111 -23.70 9.77 2.80
C ILE A 111 -23.58 10.18 4.29
N GLY A 112 -24.67 10.11 5.05
CA GLY A 112 -24.67 10.46 6.48
C GLY A 112 -23.76 9.54 7.29
N ALA A 113 -23.75 8.23 7.00
CA ALA A 113 -22.90 7.26 7.67
C ALA A 113 -21.39 7.48 7.40
N LEU A 114 -21.02 8.17 6.31
CA LEU A 114 -19.62 8.44 5.98
C LEU A 114 -18.91 9.18 7.12
N GLY A 115 -19.58 10.17 7.74
CA GLY A 115 -19.04 10.91 8.87
C GLY A 115 -18.66 9.99 10.04
N VAL A 116 -19.55 9.05 10.40
CA VAL A 116 -19.30 8.06 11.47
C VAL A 116 -18.12 7.14 11.11
N LEU A 117 -18.09 6.61 9.88
CA LEU A 117 -17.02 5.73 9.41
C LEU A 117 -15.66 6.39 9.50
N VAL A 118 -15.55 7.64 9.01
CA VAL A 118 -14.30 8.42 9.00
C VAL A 118 -13.89 8.84 10.41
N LEU A 119 -14.84 9.25 11.25
CA LEU A 119 -14.60 9.60 12.65
C LEU A 119 -13.99 8.43 13.42
N LEU A 120 -14.62 7.27 13.33
CA LEU A 120 -14.12 6.07 14.02
C LEU A 120 -12.79 5.58 13.46
N ALA A 121 -12.61 5.63 12.16
CA ALA A 121 -11.32 5.32 11.56
C ALA A 121 -10.22 6.28 12.06
N GLY A 122 -10.53 7.58 12.19
CA GLY A 122 -9.62 8.56 12.77
C GLY A 122 -9.26 8.27 14.23
N LEU A 123 -10.24 7.94 15.05
CA LEU A 123 -10.01 7.56 16.46
C LEU A 123 -9.17 6.29 16.58
N LEU A 124 -9.41 5.28 15.73
CA LEU A 124 -8.58 4.08 15.70
C LEU A 124 -7.14 4.39 15.25
N GLN A 125 -6.95 5.27 14.26
CA GLN A 125 -5.61 5.71 13.87
C GLN A 125 -4.88 6.44 15.00
N LEU A 126 -5.58 7.30 15.75
CA LEU A 126 -5.03 7.95 16.96
C LEU A 126 -4.58 6.91 17.98
N LEU A 127 -5.44 5.92 18.27
CA LEU A 127 -5.14 4.83 19.19
C LEU A 127 -3.92 4.01 18.70
N MET A 128 -3.89 3.64 17.42
CA MET A 128 -2.75 2.92 16.83
C MET A 128 -1.46 3.72 16.91
N GLY A 129 -1.50 5.04 16.68
CA GLY A 129 -0.36 5.93 16.83
C GLY A 129 0.14 6.01 18.27
N LEU A 130 -0.78 6.10 19.25
CA LEU A 130 -0.51 6.10 20.69
C LEU A 130 0.13 4.77 21.14
N LEU A 131 -0.40 3.65 20.66
CA LEU A 131 0.15 2.31 20.89
C LEU A 131 1.45 2.04 20.11
N ARG A 132 1.95 3.02 19.35
CA ARG A 132 3.19 2.95 18.57
C ARG A 132 3.20 1.87 17.49
N LEU A 133 2.04 1.59 16.92
CA LEU A 133 1.88 0.59 15.85
C LEU A 133 2.36 1.10 14.48
N GLY A 134 2.63 2.39 14.30
CA GLY A 134 3.12 2.95 13.03
C GLY A 134 4.35 2.25 12.47
N ARG A 135 5.24 1.73 13.33
CA ARG A 135 6.41 0.96 12.91
C ARG A 135 6.07 -0.37 12.22
N TRP A 136 4.93 -0.99 12.53
CA TRP A 136 4.53 -2.27 11.95
C TRP A 136 4.15 -2.15 10.48
N PHE A 137 3.67 -0.97 10.05
CA PHE A 137 3.40 -0.69 8.65
C PHE A 137 4.66 -0.71 7.77
N ARG A 138 5.86 -0.63 8.37
CA ARG A 138 7.12 -0.81 7.65
C ARG A 138 7.40 -2.27 7.28
N ALA A 139 6.73 -3.22 7.92
CA ALA A 139 6.87 -4.66 7.70
C ALA A 139 5.89 -5.19 6.64
N ILE A 140 5.03 -4.36 6.07
CA ILE A 140 4.10 -4.78 5.01
C ILE A 140 4.90 -4.99 3.71
N SER A 141 4.58 -6.06 2.99
CA SER A 141 5.20 -6.38 1.69
C SER A 141 4.98 -5.25 0.68
N VAL A 142 6.05 -4.80 0.06
CA VAL A 142 6.03 -3.77 -0.99
C VAL A 142 5.14 -4.20 -2.15
N SER A 143 5.15 -5.48 -2.51
CA SER A 143 4.34 -6.03 -3.61
C SER A 143 2.84 -6.00 -3.33
N VAL A 144 2.43 -6.22 -2.06
CA VAL A 144 1.02 -6.07 -1.65
C VAL A 144 0.59 -4.61 -1.82
N VAL A 145 1.44 -3.65 -1.41
CA VAL A 145 1.15 -2.22 -1.54
C VAL A 145 1.06 -1.79 -3.00
N GLN A 146 2.03 -2.22 -3.81
CA GLN A 146 2.01 -1.93 -5.25
C GLN A 146 0.81 -2.59 -5.94
N GLY A 147 0.44 -3.80 -5.54
CA GLY A 147 -0.77 -4.49 -6.02
C GLY A 147 -2.05 -3.76 -5.61
N MET A 148 -2.10 -3.27 -4.37
CA MET A 148 -3.20 -2.44 -3.89
C MET A 148 -3.34 -1.16 -4.74
N LEU A 149 -2.26 -0.42 -4.92
CA LEU A 149 -2.27 0.80 -5.74
C LEU A 149 -2.66 0.51 -7.19
N ALA A 150 -2.18 -0.59 -7.76
CA ALA A 150 -2.53 -1.01 -9.12
C ALA A 150 -4.02 -1.37 -9.24
N GLY A 151 -4.55 -2.14 -8.29
CA GLY A 151 -5.98 -2.50 -8.25
C GLY A 151 -6.88 -1.27 -8.13
N ILE A 152 -6.56 -0.37 -7.20
CA ILE A 152 -7.25 0.92 -7.05
C ILE A 152 -7.17 1.71 -8.36
N GLY A 153 -5.98 1.82 -8.96
CA GLY A 153 -5.78 2.53 -10.22
C GLY A 153 -6.67 1.98 -11.34
N LEU A 154 -6.77 0.66 -11.47
CA LEU A 154 -7.61 -0.01 -12.47
C LEU A 154 -9.11 0.27 -12.25
N VAL A 155 -9.61 0.11 -11.02
CA VAL A 155 -11.03 0.35 -10.70
C VAL A 155 -11.38 1.84 -10.86
N LEU A 156 -10.46 2.75 -10.44
CA LEU A 156 -10.62 4.17 -10.62
C LEU A 156 -10.69 4.54 -12.11
N ILE A 157 -9.77 4.06 -12.94
CA ILE A 157 -9.80 4.29 -14.40
C ILE A 157 -11.10 3.76 -14.98
N ALA A 158 -11.48 2.53 -14.67
CA ALA A 158 -12.73 1.94 -15.18
C ALA A 158 -13.95 2.80 -14.83
N GLY A 159 -14.08 3.25 -13.57
CA GLY A 159 -15.15 4.15 -13.15
C GLY A 159 -15.13 5.51 -13.86
N GLN A 160 -13.95 6.09 -14.04
CA GLN A 160 -13.83 7.41 -14.68
C GLN A 160 -14.05 7.37 -16.20
N LEU A 161 -13.93 6.21 -16.85
CA LEU A 161 -14.30 6.09 -18.27
C LEU A 161 -15.80 6.30 -18.48
N TYR A 162 -16.67 5.92 -17.52
CA TYR A 162 -18.09 6.26 -17.55
C TYR A 162 -18.32 7.75 -17.39
N ALA A 163 -17.66 8.38 -16.42
CA ALA A 163 -17.75 9.84 -16.23
C ALA A 163 -17.21 10.64 -17.43
N LEU A 164 -16.23 10.11 -18.17
CA LEU A 164 -15.77 10.68 -19.45
C LEU A 164 -16.86 10.67 -20.53
N ALA A 165 -17.77 9.72 -20.47
CA ALA A 165 -18.90 9.56 -21.40
C ALA A 165 -20.20 10.15 -20.84
N ASP A 166 -20.13 10.92 -19.75
CA ASP A 166 -21.28 11.52 -19.06
C ASP A 166 -22.32 10.46 -18.63
N ALA A 167 -21.84 9.26 -18.25
CA ALA A 167 -22.65 8.10 -17.86
C ALA A 167 -22.38 7.73 -16.40
N GLU A 168 -23.37 7.10 -15.76
CA GLU A 168 -23.21 6.55 -14.41
C GLU A 168 -22.43 5.25 -14.44
N ALA A 169 -21.43 5.15 -13.55
CA ALA A 169 -20.62 3.96 -13.41
C ALA A 169 -21.36 2.90 -12.56
N PRO A 170 -21.35 1.61 -12.95
CA PRO A 170 -21.83 0.51 -12.10
C PRO A 170 -21.13 0.50 -10.73
N ALA A 171 -21.77 -0.09 -9.73
CA ALA A 171 -21.21 -0.12 -8.38
C ALA A 171 -19.96 -1.03 -8.28
N SER A 172 -20.03 -2.24 -8.84
CA SER A 172 -18.97 -3.24 -8.69
C SER A 172 -17.84 -3.10 -9.72
N GLY A 173 -16.62 -3.49 -9.34
CA GLY A 173 -15.45 -3.49 -10.23
C GLY A 173 -15.65 -4.35 -11.50
N PRO A 174 -16.12 -5.60 -11.38
CA PRO A 174 -16.39 -6.46 -12.53
C PRO A 174 -17.41 -5.86 -13.50
N GLU A 175 -18.52 -5.31 -12.99
CA GLU A 175 -19.56 -4.68 -13.81
C GLU A 175 -19.04 -3.46 -14.57
N LYS A 176 -18.18 -2.64 -13.92
CA LYS A 176 -17.49 -1.52 -14.58
C LYS A 176 -16.70 -1.98 -15.80
N ILE A 177 -15.97 -3.08 -15.67
CA ILE A 177 -15.11 -3.58 -16.76
C ILE A 177 -15.96 -4.24 -17.86
N LEU A 178 -16.93 -5.08 -17.50
CA LEU A 178 -17.78 -5.76 -18.46
C LEU A 178 -18.67 -4.79 -19.24
N GLY A 179 -19.13 -3.72 -18.59
CA GLY A 179 -19.97 -2.68 -19.21
C GLY A 179 -19.23 -1.74 -20.17
N LEU A 180 -17.88 -1.72 -20.19
CA LEU A 180 -17.11 -0.82 -21.09
C LEU A 180 -17.45 -1.03 -22.58
N GLY A 181 -17.77 -2.27 -22.99
CA GLY A 181 -18.16 -2.54 -24.37
C GLY A 181 -19.45 -1.85 -24.77
N GLY A 182 -20.47 -1.87 -23.89
CA GLY A 182 -21.71 -1.11 -24.06
C GLY A 182 -21.50 0.39 -24.05
N LEU A 183 -20.71 0.88 -23.08
CA LEU A 183 -20.37 2.30 -22.96
C LEU A 183 -19.79 2.89 -24.26
N VAL A 184 -18.88 2.18 -24.92
CA VAL A 184 -18.28 2.62 -26.20
C VAL A 184 -19.34 2.74 -27.30
N LEU A 185 -20.27 1.79 -27.38
CA LEU A 185 -21.34 1.81 -28.37
C LEU A 185 -22.34 2.94 -28.12
N ASP A 186 -22.70 3.17 -26.86
CA ASP A 186 -23.65 4.23 -26.47
C ASP A 186 -23.02 5.62 -26.66
N THR A 187 -21.75 5.79 -26.28
CA THR A 187 -21.00 7.04 -26.50
C THR A 187 -20.89 7.39 -28.00
N ALA A 188 -20.72 6.38 -28.86
CA ALA A 188 -20.65 6.61 -30.32
C ALA A 188 -22.00 7.04 -30.94
N ARG A 189 -23.12 6.80 -30.25
CA ARG A 189 -24.46 7.16 -30.70
C ARG A 189 -24.96 8.48 -30.13
N ASP A 190 -24.41 8.92 -29.00
CA ASP A 190 -24.80 10.16 -28.32
C ASP A 190 -23.75 11.25 -28.52
N SER A 191 -24.16 12.36 -29.15
CA SER A 191 -23.30 13.51 -29.39
C SER A 191 -22.84 14.22 -28.10
N THR A 192 -23.64 14.17 -27.03
CA THR A 192 -23.33 14.76 -25.73
C THR A 192 -22.23 13.97 -25.06
N ALA A 193 -22.38 12.64 -25.00
CA ALA A 193 -21.38 11.72 -24.48
C ALA A 193 -20.06 11.81 -25.29
N ALA A 194 -20.13 11.90 -26.61
CA ALA A 194 -18.95 12.09 -27.47
C ALA A 194 -18.24 13.42 -27.19
N THR A 195 -18.99 14.51 -26.92
CA THR A 195 -18.43 15.82 -26.55
C THR A 195 -17.76 15.76 -25.19
N ALA A 196 -18.36 15.13 -24.20
CA ALA A 196 -17.78 14.92 -22.88
C ALA A 196 -16.47 14.10 -22.98
N LEU A 197 -16.49 13.02 -23.76
CA LEU A 197 -15.30 12.21 -24.04
C LEU A 197 -14.19 13.02 -24.70
N ALA A 198 -14.52 13.89 -25.66
CA ALA A 198 -13.52 14.76 -26.31
C ALA A 198 -12.86 15.73 -25.33
N ILE A 199 -13.65 16.34 -24.41
CA ILE A 199 -13.13 17.21 -23.34
C ILE A 199 -12.23 16.43 -22.40
N GLY A 200 -12.66 15.26 -21.96
CA GLY A 200 -11.86 14.43 -21.06
C GLY A 200 -10.59 13.91 -21.72
N ALA A 201 -10.65 13.43 -22.95
CA ALA A 201 -9.48 13.02 -23.72
C ALA A 201 -8.52 14.21 -23.96
N GLY A 202 -9.05 15.39 -24.29
CA GLY A 202 -8.29 16.62 -24.39
C GLY A 202 -7.59 16.98 -23.08
N THR A 203 -8.27 16.81 -21.95
CA THR A 203 -7.70 16.99 -20.60
C THR A 203 -6.52 16.04 -20.36
N VAL A 204 -6.68 14.75 -20.69
CA VAL A 204 -5.58 13.76 -20.60
C VAL A 204 -4.43 14.17 -21.52
N ALA A 205 -4.71 14.58 -22.75
CA ALA A 205 -3.69 15.04 -23.68
C ALA A 205 -2.91 16.25 -23.13
N VAL A 206 -3.59 17.23 -22.53
CA VAL A 206 -2.94 18.37 -21.86
C VAL A 206 -2.05 17.86 -20.72
N LEU A 207 -2.51 16.96 -19.87
CA LEU A 207 -1.73 16.41 -18.76
C LEU A 207 -0.44 15.71 -19.22
N LEU A 208 -0.47 15.07 -20.39
CA LEU A 208 0.69 14.36 -20.97
C LEU A 208 1.65 15.31 -21.72
N LEU A 209 1.13 16.33 -22.38
CA LEU A 209 1.91 17.21 -23.25
C LEU A 209 2.42 18.45 -22.52
N TRP A 210 1.66 19.00 -21.59
CA TRP A 210 2.00 20.24 -20.84
C TRP A 210 3.37 20.19 -20.18
N PRO A 211 3.79 19.09 -19.50
CA PRO A 211 5.13 19.00 -18.91
C PRO A 211 6.28 19.14 -19.89
N LYS A 212 6.04 18.87 -21.19
CA LYS A 212 7.04 19.02 -22.25
C LYS A 212 7.32 20.51 -22.56
N TRP A 213 6.33 21.36 -22.31
CA TRP A 213 6.45 22.81 -22.46
C TRP A 213 6.99 23.45 -21.18
N ARG A 214 8.28 23.31 -20.96
CA ARG A 214 8.97 23.65 -19.70
C ARG A 214 8.70 25.07 -19.18
N ALA A 215 8.54 26.05 -20.07
CA ALA A 215 8.26 27.46 -19.67
C ALA A 215 6.88 27.59 -19.04
N ALA A 216 5.83 27.07 -19.66
CA ALA A 216 4.46 27.11 -19.15
C ALA A 216 4.28 26.23 -17.91
N ALA A 217 4.88 25.03 -17.89
CA ALA A 217 4.78 24.09 -16.78
C ALA A 217 5.44 24.61 -15.47
N ARG A 218 6.37 25.57 -15.56
CA ARG A 218 6.95 26.24 -14.38
C ARG A 218 5.98 27.24 -13.73
N VAL A 219 5.08 27.82 -14.50
CA VAL A 219 4.13 28.86 -14.03
C VAL A 219 2.81 28.23 -13.64
N LEU A 220 2.30 27.31 -14.46
CA LEU A 220 0.99 26.70 -14.29
C LEU A 220 1.11 25.17 -14.24
N PRO A 221 0.72 24.50 -13.12
CA PRO A 221 0.69 23.05 -13.04
C PRO A 221 -0.26 22.42 -14.07
N ALA A 222 0.13 21.29 -14.65
CA ALA A 222 -0.63 20.60 -15.69
C ALA A 222 -2.11 20.33 -15.33
N PRO A 223 -2.46 19.86 -14.11
CA PRO A 223 -3.87 19.65 -13.74
C PRO A 223 -4.72 20.93 -13.81
N LEU A 224 -4.16 22.05 -13.33
CA LEU A 224 -4.87 23.33 -13.40
C LEU A 224 -4.98 23.84 -14.84
N ALA A 225 -3.91 23.75 -15.63
CA ALA A 225 -3.93 24.10 -17.04
C ALA A 225 -5.01 23.32 -17.81
N ALA A 226 -5.10 22.01 -17.55
CA ALA A 226 -6.08 21.13 -18.17
C ALA A 226 -7.51 21.53 -17.82
N VAL A 227 -7.80 21.79 -16.53
CA VAL A 227 -9.13 22.23 -16.10
C VAL A 227 -9.48 23.60 -16.69
N LEU A 228 -8.57 24.57 -16.62
CA LEU A 228 -8.82 25.92 -17.18
C LEU A 228 -9.10 25.88 -18.69
N LEU A 229 -8.33 25.09 -19.44
CA LEU A 229 -8.54 24.91 -20.88
C LEU A 229 -9.89 24.24 -21.17
N ALA A 230 -10.23 23.17 -20.45
CA ALA A 230 -11.49 22.46 -20.59
C ALA A 230 -12.68 23.38 -20.24
N THR A 231 -12.61 24.08 -19.10
CA THR A 231 -13.65 25.03 -18.66
C THR A 231 -13.82 26.19 -19.66
N THR A 232 -12.71 26.73 -20.16
CA THR A 232 -12.75 27.80 -21.16
C THR A 232 -13.38 27.32 -22.47
N ALA A 233 -12.96 26.13 -22.95
CA ALA A 233 -13.54 25.55 -24.17
C ALA A 233 -15.04 25.29 -24.00
N THR A 234 -15.46 24.74 -22.87
CA THR A 234 -16.89 24.49 -22.56
C THR A 234 -17.69 25.78 -22.52
N ALA A 235 -17.15 26.88 -21.96
CA ALA A 235 -17.82 28.15 -21.85
C ALA A 235 -17.87 28.92 -23.20
N VAL A 236 -16.78 28.90 -23.98
CA VAL A 236 -16.69 29.65 -25.26
C VAL A 236 -17.53 28.97 -26.35
N PHE A 237 -17.55 27.64 -26.39
CA PHE A 237 -18.29 26.88 -27.42
C PHE A 237 -19.69 26.45 -26.95
N ASP A 238 -20.10 26.84 -25.72
CA ASP A 238 -21.38 26.48 -25.09
C ASP A 238 -21.67 24.98 -25.19
N LEU A 239 -20.66 24.16 -24.83
CA LEU A 239 -20.74 22.71 -24.99
C LEU A 239 -21.70 22.09 -23.96
N PRO A 240 -22.61 21.17 -24.39
CA PRO A 240 -23.59 20.56 -23.54
C PRO A 240 -22.97 19.40 -22.73
N VAL A 241 -22.21 19.70 -21.68
CA VAL A 241 -21.58 18.72 -20.80
C VAL A 241 -21.93 18.98 -19.35
N ALA A 242 -22.03 17.91 -18.56
CA ALA A 242 -22.29 18.02 -17.14
C ALA A 242 -21.15 18.76 -16.41
N ARG A 243 -21.55 19.61 -15.46
CA ARG A 243 -20.65 20.45 -14.65
C ARG A 243 -20.77 20.07 -13.18
N VAL A 244 -19.79 20.48 -12.38
CA VAL A 244 -19.82 20.25 -10.93
C VAL A 244 -21.00 21.00 -10.31
N GLU A 245 -21.83 20.28 -9.57
CA GLU A 245 -22.86 20.89 -8.74
C GLU A 245 -22.24 21.45 -7.47
N VAL A 246 -22.61 22.66 -7.08
CA VAL A 246 -22.05 23.38 -5.94
C VAL A 246 -23.17 23.84 -5.02
N GLN A 247 -23.11 23.39 -3.75
CA GLN A 247 -24.10 23.75 -2.72
C GLN A 247 -23.57 24.82 -1.75
N GLY A 248 -22.28 25.05 -1.71
CA GLY A 248 -21.60 25.91 -0.75
C GLY A 248 -20.88 25.12 0.35
N LEU A 249 -19.72 25.67 0.78
CA LEU A 249 -18.84 24.95 1.73
C LEU A 249 -19.52 24.70 3.08
N LEU A 250 -20.27 25.68 3.60
CA LEU A 250 -20.90 25.56 4.93
C LEU A 250 -22.13 24.65 4.89
N ASP A 251 -22.88 24.69 3.78
CA ASP A 251 -24.09 23.87 3.61
C ASP A 251 -23.73 22.38 3.41
N SER A 252 -22.52 22.11 2.95
CA SER A 252 -21.99 20.75 2.76
C SER A 252 -21.47 20.13 4.07
N VAL A 253 -21.29 20.90 5.14
CA VAL A 253 -20.87 20.36 6.44
C VAL A 253 -22.06 19.68 7.12
N GLN A 254 -22.03 18.37 7.20
CA GLN A 254 -23.07 17.55 7.81
C GLN A 254 -22.47 16.67 8.92
N PRO A 255 -22.38 17.20 10.16
CA PRO A 255 -21.94 16.38 11.29
C PRO A 255 -22.85 15.16 11.46
N PRO A 256 -22.25 13.97 11.73
CA PRO A 256 -23.02 12.74 11.87
C PRO A 256 -24.04 12.83 13.00
N GLY A 257 -25.29 12.49 12.71
CA GLY A 257 -26.36 12.38 13.68
C GLY A 257 -26.20 11.17 14.58
N LEU A 258 -26.84 11.18 15.76
CA LEU A 258 -26.79 10.04 16.68
C LEU A 258 -27.40 8.77 16.07
N ASP A 259 -28.36 8.91 15.19
CA ASP A 259 -29.06 7.82 14.51
C ASP A 259 -28.12 7.01 13.61
N GLU A 260 -27.12 7.67 13.04
CA GLU A 260 -26.15 7.06 12.13
C GLU A 260 -25.17 6.12 12.86
N PHE A 261 -24.99 6.30 14.16
CA PHE A 261 -24.22 5.37 14.99
C PHE A 261 -24.94 4.04 15.23
N GLY A 262 -26.26 3.96 15.02
CA GLY A 262 -27.04 2.73 15.16
C GLY A 262 -26.56 1.60 14.22
N GLY A 263 -26.03 1.95 13.06
CA GLY A 263 -25.46 1.00 12.09
C GLY A 263 -24.19 0.28 12.57
N LEU A 264 -23.51 0.76 13.60
CA LEU A 264 -22.29 0.16 14.16
C LEU A 264 -22.48 -1.25 14.74
N ALA A 265 -23.72 -1.66 14.99
CA ALA A 265 -24.03 -3.03 15.40
C ALA A 265 -23.83 -4.05 14.25
N SER A 266 -23.69 -3.59 13.01
CA SER A 266 -23.44 -4.46 11.85
C SER A 266 -21.95 -4.77 11.67
N LEU A 267 -21.62 -6.04 11.45
CA LEU A 267 -20.24 -6.47 11.14
C LEU A 267 -19.70 -5.82 9.86
N GLY A 268 -20.58 -5.53 8.90
CA GLY A 268 -20.20 -4.85 7.65
C GLY A 268 -19.67 -3.43 7.91
N MET A 269 -20.38 -2.64 8.72
CA MET A 269 -19.94 -1.27 9.03
C MET A 269 -18.64 -1.26 9.84
N LEU A 270 -18.48 -2.17 10.81
CA LEU A 270 -17.22 -2.34 11.55
C LEU A 270 -16.07 -2.76 10.63
N GLY A 271 -16.33 -3.67 9.68
CA GLY A 271 -15.38 -4.05 8.64
C GLY A 271 -14.92 -2.85 7.79
N THR A 272 -15.88 -1.98 7.40
CA THR A 272 -15.59 -0.76 6.64
C THR A 272 -14.76 0.25 7.45
N VAL A 273 -15.06 0.44 8.74
CA VAL A 273 -14.24 1.28 9.65
C VAL A 273 -12.81 0.75 9.71
N LEU A 274 -12.64 -0.57 9.87
CA LEU A 274 -11.33 -1.19 9.91
C LEU A 274 -10.59 -1.04 8.57
N ALA A 275 -11.30 -1.21 7.44
CA ALA A 275 -10.75 -0.99 6.12
C ALA A 275 -10.26 0.45 5.94
N PHE A 276 -11.08 1.47 6.24
CA PHE A 276 -10.64 2.86 6.22
C PHE A 276 -9.42 3.10 7.09
N THR A 277 -9.43 2.58 8.33
CA THR A 277 -8.31 2.72 9.27
C THR A 277 -7.01 2.16 8.71
N LEU A 278 -7.02 0.91 8.26
CA LEU A 278 -5.82 0.21 7.82
C LEU A 278 -5.28 0.79 6.51
N ILE A 279 -6.17 1.06 5.55
CA ILE A 279 -5.77 1.53 4.23
C ILE A 279 -5.29 2.98 4.29
N ALA A 280 -6.02 3.86 4.98
CA ALA A 280 -5.57 5.24 5.16
C ALA A 280 -4.25 5.33 5.94
N SER A 281 -4.04 4.46 6.93
CA SER A 281 -2.78 4.38 7.68
C SER A 281 -1.64 3.89 6.77
N ALA A 282 -1.85 2.82 6.03
CA ALA A 282 -0.87 2.27 5.11
C ALA A 282 -0.48 3.29 4.03
N GLU A 283 -1.47 3.89 3.34
CA GLU A 283 -1.24 4.88 2.28
C GLU A 283 -0.46 6.09 2.82
N SER A 284 -0.83 6.61 4.00
CA SER A 284 -0.15 7.74 4.63
C SER A 284 1.30 7.43 4.99
N LEU A 285 1.57 6.26 5.58
CA LEU A 285 2.92 5.90 6.02
C LEU A 285 3.82 5.47 4.85
N PHE A 286 3.26 4.88 3.78
CA PHE A 286 4.02 4.64 2.54
C PHE A 286 4.33 5.93 1.80
N SER A 287 3.37 6.86 1.75
CA SER A 287 3.59 8.21 1.23
C SER A 287 4.71 8.91 2.00
N ALA A 288 4.73 8.78 3.34
CA ALA A 288 5.80 9.31 4.18
C ALA A 288 7.17 8.74 3.80
N ALA A 289 7.26 7.41 3.65
CA ALA A 289 8.49 6.74 3.25
C ALA A 289 8.97 7.18 1.85
N ALA A 290 8.04 7.39 0.91
CA ALA A 290 8.36 7.86 -0.43
C ALA A 290 8.85 9.33 -0.40
N VAL A 291 8.16 10.20 0.34
CA VAL A 291 8.51 11.63 0.47
C VAL A 291 9.84 11.81 1.18
N ASP A 292 10.12 11.02 2.22
CA ASP A 292 11.40 11.02 2.93
C ASP A 292 12.62 10.72 2.04
N ARG A 293 12.40 10.09 0.86
CA ARG A 293 13.44 9.85 -0.14
C ARG A 293 13.66 11.02 -1.10
N LEU A 294 12.70 11.94 -1.18
CA LEU A 294 12.73 13.08 -2.10
C LEU A 294 13.44 14.29 -1.52
N HIS A 295 13.75 14.31 -0.22
CA HIS A 295 14.41 15.44 0.45
C HIS A 295 15.41 14.98 1.50
N GLU A 296 16.36 15.85 1.84
CA GLU A 296 17.39 15.60 2.86
C GLU A 296 17.01 16.11 4.26
N GLY A 297 15.77 16.56 4.44
CA GLY A 297 15.25 17.08 5.71
C GLY A 297 15.04 15.98 6.78
N PRO A 298 14.48 16.36 7.94
CA PRO A 298 14.19 15.42 9.01
C PRO A 298 13.27 14.30 8.55
N ARG A 299 13.60 13.05 8.89
CA ARG A 299 12.77 11.88 8.58
C ARG A 299 11.47 11.90 9.34
N THR A 300 10.44 11.34 8.75
CA THR A 300 9.11 11.24 9.34
C THR A 300 9.10 10.32 10.56
N ASP A 301 8.51 10.80 11.67
CA ASP A 301 8.15 9.94 12.81
C ASP A 301 6.80 9.27 12.52
N TYR A 302 6.82 7.99 12.19
CA TYR A 302 5.64 7.23 11.75
C TYR A 302 4.52 7.18 12.79
N ASN A 303 4.84 7.13 14.08
CA ASN A 303 3.81 7.11 15.11
C ASN A 303 3.15 8.47 15.24
N LYS A 304 3.93 9.56 15.20
CA LYS A 304 3.37 10.91 15.23
C LYS A 304 2.60 11.24 13.96
N GLU A 305 3.08 10.75 12.81
CA GLU A 305 2.36 10.92 11.54
C GLU A 305 1.01 10.21 11.59
N LEU A 306 0.98 8.96 12.08
CA LEU A 306 -0.28 8.22 12.26
C LEU A 306 -1.25 8.93 13.20
N MET A 307 -0.74 9.52 14.31
CA MET A 307 -1.56 10.34 15.19
C MET A 307 -2.07 11.61 14.50
N ALA A 308 -1.24 12.27 13.71
CA ALA A 308 -1.63 13.47 12.97
C ALA A 308 -2.72 13.18 11.93
N GLN A 309 -2.57 12.07 11.19
CA GLN A 309 -3.57 11.59 10.23
C GLN A 309 -4.87 11.19 10.95
N GLY A 310 -4.76 10.49 12.08
CA GLY A 310 -5.91 10.13 12.91
C GLY A 310 -6.66 11.36 13.44
N ALA A 311 -5.95 12.38 13.93
CA ALA A 311 -6.58 13.62 14.36
C ALA A 311 -7.29 14.34 13.20
N GLY A 312 -6.67 14.40 12.03
CA GLY A 312 -7.29 14.96 10.84
C GLY A 312 -8.53 14.18 10.41
N ASN A 313 -8.47 12.85 10.37
CA ASN A 313 -9.62 12.00 10.04
C ASN A 313 -10.74 12.11 11.08
N THR A 314 -10.41 12.25 12.37
CA THR A 314 -11.42 12.53 13.40
C THR A 314 -12.16 13.84 13.14
N VAL A 315 -11.43 14.89 12.76
CA VAL A 315 -12.05 16.18 12.41
C VAL A 315 -12.85 16.07 11.10
N CYS A 316 -12.31 15.40 10.07
CA CYS A 316 -13.05 15.15 8.82
C CYS A 316 -14.37 14.43 9.10
N GLY A 317 -14.32 13.33 9.87
CA GLY A 317 -15.53 12.58 10.22
C GLY A 317 -16.54 13.40 11.01
N ALA A 318 -16.09 14.21 11.99
CA ALA A 318 -16.95 15.12 12.73
C ALA A 318 -17.62 16.21 11.85
N LEU A 319 -17.05 16.52 10.71
CA LEU A 319 -17.59 17.46 9.71
C LEU A 319 -18.37 16.76 8.59
N GLY A 320 -18.48 15.43 8.59
CA GLY A 320 -19.09 14.64 7.51
C GLY A 320 -18.25 14.60 6.22
N ALA A 321 -16.96 14.92 6.30
CA ALA A 321 -16.05 14.99 5.15
C ALA A 321 -15.44 13.62 4.82
N LEU A 322 -14.73 13.54 3.66
CA LEU A 322 -14.06 12.34 3.23
C LEU A 322 -12.87 11.98 4.13
N PRO A 323 -12.51 10.69 4.16
CA PRO A 323 -11.26 10.28 4.79
C PRO A 323 -10.07 10.89 4.04
N MET A 324 -9.06 11.27 4.80
CA MET A 324 -7.82 11.83 4.27
C MET A 324 -6.64 10.90 4.49
N THR A 325 -5.68 11.02 3.59
CA THR A 325 -4.35 10.43 3.71
C THR A 325 -3.29 11.46 3.34
N ALA A 326 -2.06 11.13 3.61
CA ALA A 326 -0.96 11.84 2.99
C ALA A 326 -0.80 11.40 1.53
N VAL A 327 -0.73 12.36 0.62
CA VAL A 327 -0.79 12.12 -0.82
C VAL A 327 0.56 12.36 -1.48
N ILE A 328 1.15 11.31 -2.10
CA ILE A 328 2.48 11.37 -2.73
C ILE A 328 2.55 12.47 -3.80
N VAL A 329 1.53 12.60 -4.67
CA VAL A 329 1.53 13.55 -5.79
C VAL A 329 1.62 15.00 -5.30
N ARG A 330 0.84 15.35 -4.27
CA ARG A 330 0.86 16.69 -3.67
C ARG A 330 2.14 16.94 -2.88
N SER A 331 2.60 15.93 -2.14
CA SER A 331 3.82 16.02 -1.36
C SER A 331 5.06 16.16 -2.24
N SER A 332 5.14 15.41 -3.35
CA SER A 332 6.23 15.56 -4.31
C SER A 332 6.20 16.93 -5.00
N ALA A 333 5.01 17.45 -5.34
CA ALA A 333 4.87 18.82 -5.85
C ALA A 333 5.39 19.86 -4.84
N ASN A 334 5.11 19.67 -3.54
CA ASN A 334 5.59 20.53 -2.47
C ASN A 334 7.13 20.51 -2.37
N VAL A 335 7.73 19.31 -2.40
CA VAL A 335 9.20 19.13 -2.39
C VAL A 335 9.84 19.78 -3.61
N HIS A 336 9.34 19.48 -4.82
CA HIS A 336 9.89 20.02 -6.06
C HIS A 336 9.71 21.55 -6.21
N ALA A 337 8.68 22.11 -5.57
CA ALA A 337 8.48 23.54 -5.49
C ALA A 337 9.40 24.22 -4.45
N GLY A 338 10.20 23.45 -3.73
CA GLY A 338 11.22 23.96 -2.80
C GLY A 338 10.74 24.17 -1.38
N ALA A 339 9.67 23.52 -0.93
CA ALA A 339 9.19 23.56 0.46
C ALA A 339 10.30 23.12 1.44
N ARG A 340 10.42 23.83 2.55
CA ARG A 340 11.43 23.58 3.57
C ARG A 340 10.85 23.26 4.95
N THR A 341 9.65 23.75 5.24
CA THR A 341 9.03 23.57 6.54
C THR A 341 7.54 23.25 6.44
N LYS A 342 6.90 23.00 7.59
CA LYS A 342 5.46 22.76 7.71
C LYS A 342 4.62 23.94 7.22
N ILE A 343 5.16 25.14 7.14
CA ILE A 343 4.45 26.36 6.75
C ILE A 343 3.83 26.20 5.36
N SER A 344 4.54 25.54 4.42
CA SER A 344 4.03 25.33 3.06
C SER A 344 2.70 24.56 3.05
N ARG A 345 2.57 23.51 3.85
CA ARG A 345 1.35 22.69 3.91
C ARG A 345 0.21 23.37 4.68
N VAL A 346 0.53 24.18 5.70
CA VAL A 346 -0.48 24.98 6.42
C VAL A 346 -1.03 26.07 5.51
N LEU A 347 -0.16 26.83 4.83
CA LEU A 347 -0.57 27.83 3.86
C LEU A 347 -1.40 27.23 2.72
N HIS A 348 -1.04 26.02 2.24
CA HIS A 348 -1.86 25.31 1.26
C HIS A 348 -3.29 25.08 1.74
N GLY A 349 -3.49 24.63 2.99
CA GLY A 349 -4.83 24.50 3.59
C GLY A 349 -5.56 25.83 3.71
N LEU A 350 -4.84 26.91 4.03
CA LEU A 350 -5.41 28.27 4.07
C LEU A 350 -5.86 28.74 2.68
N TRP A 351 -5.07 28.48 1.62
CA TRP A 351 -5.46 28.81 0.26
C TRP A 351 -6.71 28.05 -0.19
N LEU A 352 -6.83 26.78 0.17
CA LEU A 352 -8.03 25.98 -0.10
C LEU A 352 -9.26 26.57 0.61
N LEU A 353 -9.11 26.96 1.87
CA LEU A 353 -10.18 27.60 2.63
C LEU A 353 -10.62 28.91 2.00
N LEU A 354 -9.67 29.79 1.68
CA LEU A 354 -9.95 31.08 1.05
C LEU A 354 -10.62 30.89 -0.32
N PHE A 355 -10.16 29.95 -1.12
CA PHE A 355 -10.75 29.65 -2.42
C PHE A 355 -12.17 29.11 -2.29
N ALA A 356 -12.41 28.13 -1.41
CA ALA A 356 -13.73 27.54 -1.21
C ALA A 356 -14.74 28.55 -0.65
N ALA A 357 -14.30 29.49 0.19
CA ALA A 357 -15.15 30.52 0.76
C ALA A 357 -15.43 31.68 -0.20
N ALA A 358 -14.44 32.10 -1.01
CA ALA A 358 -14.53 33.29 -1.83
C ALA A 358 -15.03 33.03 -3.27
N LEU A 359 -14.81 31.83 -3.81
CA LEU A 359 -15.03 31.49 -5.22
C LEU A 359 -15.80 30.17 -5.43
N PRO A 360 -16.91 29.92 -4.72
CA PRO A 360 -17.68 28.68 -4.91
C PRO A 360 -18.21 28.56 -6.35
N ALA A 361 -18.64 29.66 -6.96
CA ALA A 361 -19.14 29.68 -8.34
C ALA A 361 -18.11 29.20 -9.38
N ALA A 362 -16.81 29.38 -9.13
CA ALA A 362 -15.76 28.89 -10.02
C ALA A 362 -15.71 27.37 -10.11
N LEU A 363 -16.12 26.66 -9.05
CA LEU A 363 -16.23 25.21 -9.05
C LEU A 363 -17.33 24.72 -9.98
N GLY A 364 -18.50 25.38 -9.97
CA GLY A 364 -19.65 25.04 -10.82
C GLY A 364 -19.41 25.23 -12.33
N MET A 365 -18.31 25.88 -12.71
CA MET A 365 -17.93 26.04 -14.12
C MET A 365 -17.13 24.82 -14.64
N ILE A 366 -16.64 23.97 -13.76
CA ILE A 366 -15.73 22.86 -14.13
C ILE A 366 -16.52 21.71 -14.75
N PRO A 367 -16.19 21.27 -15.99
CA PRO A 367 -16.80 20.09 -16.59
C PRO A 367 -16.42 18.80 -15.83
N LEU A 368 -17.37 17.92 -15.54
CA LEU A 368 -17.11 16.63 -14.89
C LEU A 368 -16.14 15.77 -15.69
N ALA A 369 -16.26 15.78 -17.02
CA ALA A 369 -15.35 15.07 -17.92
C ALA A 369 -13.88 15.51 -17.78
N ALA A 370 -13.62 16.78 -17.46
CA ALA A 370 -12.25 17.25 -17.21
C ALA A 370 -11.68 16.66 -15.90
N LEU A 371 -12.48 16.58 -14.85
CA LEU A 371 -12.08 15.95 -13.59
C LEU A 371 -11.84 14.45 -13.78
N ALA A 372 -12.73 13.79 -14.53
CA ALA A 372 -12.58 12.38 -14.88
C ALA A 372 -11.27 12.13 -15.63
N GLY A 373 -10.90 12.97 -16.59
CA GLY A 373 -9.62 12.89 -17.30
C GLY A 373 -8.40 13.02 -16.36
N ILE A 374 -8.47 13.93 -15.38
CA ILE A 374 -7.41 14.04 -14.34
C ILE A 374 -7.30 12.76 -13.53
N LEU A 375 -8.43 12.17 -13.13
CA LEU A 375 -8.45 10.97 -12.32
C LEU A 375 -8.02 9.72 -13.10
N VAL A 376 -8.36 9.61 -14.39
CA VAL A 376 -7.79 8.57 -15.28
C VAL A 376 -6.26 8.67 -15.31
N HIS A 377 -5.72 9.88 -15.48
CA HIS A 377 -4.28 10.09 -15.46
C HIS A 377 -3.67 9.78 -14.08
N ALA A 378 -4.34 10.12 -13.00
CA ALA A 378 -3.91 9.78 -11.64
C ALA A 378 -3.93 8.26 -11.41
N GLY A 379 -5.00 7.58 -11.79
CA GLY A 379 -5.12 6.11 -11.71
C GLY A 379 -4.03 5.39 -12.50
N TRP A 380 -3.71 5.87 -13.71
CA TRP A 380 -2.61 5.34 -14.51
C TRP A 380 -1.25 5.41 -13.79
N LYS A 381 -1.00 6.48 -13.06
CA LYS A 381 0.23 6.66 -12.27
C LYS A 381 0.33 5.76 -11.05
N LEU A 382 -0.78 5.22 -10.56
CA LEU A 382 -0.78 4.26 -9.46
C LEU A 382 -0.31 2.87 -9.90
N ILE A 383 -0.38 2.55 -11.19
CA ILE A 383 0.03 1.26 -11.72
C ILE A 383 1.55 1.27 -11.96
N PRO A 384 2.33 0.41 -11.28
CA PRO A 384 3.80 0.43 -11.33
C PRO A 384 4.37 -0.26 -12.59
N LEU A 385 3.88 0.11 -13.79
CA LEU A 385 4.23 -0.55 -15.06
C LEU A 385 5.73 -0.57 -15.34
N ARG A 386 6.47 0.46 -14.90
CA ARG A 386 7.92 0.56 -15.12
C ARG A 386 8.71 -0.43 -14.28
N ASP A 387 8.19 -0.79 -13.11
CA ASP A 387 8.85 -1.66 -12.15
C ASP A 387 8.55 -3.15 -12.41
N LEU A 388 7.45 -3.45 -13.13
CA LEU A 388 7.04 -4.84 -13.41
C LEU A 388 8.10 -5.63 -14.19
N GLY A 389 8.74 -5.02 -15.19
CA GLY A 389 9.75 -5.70 -16.02
C GLY A 389 10.99 -6.14 -15.22
N PRO A 390 11.67 -5.24 -14.50
CA PRO A 390 12.75 -5.58 -13.58
C PRO A 390 12.34 -6.58 -12.51
N MET A 391 11.19 -6.36 -11.83
CA MET A 391 10.67 -7.26 -10.80
C MET A 391 10.42 -8.67 -11.33
N TRP A 392 9.88 -8.83 -12.54
CA TRP A 392 9.66 -10.15 -13.14
C TRP A 392 10.94 -10.92 -13.37
N ARG A 393 12.03 -10.25 -13.69
CA ARG A 393 13.33 -10.89 -13.92
C ARG A 393 14.01 -11.32 -12.61
N GLU A 394 13.89 -10.52 -11.58
CA GLU A 394 14.59 -10.73 -10.31
C GLU A 394 13.73 -11.45 -9.27
N HIS A 395 12.43 -11.13 -9.19
CA HIS A 395 11.53 -11.57 -8.13
C HIS A 395 10.14 -11.94 -8.65
N ARG A 396 10.03 -13.00 -9.44
CA ARG A 396 8.75 -13.43 -10.05
C ARG A 396 7.61 -13.60 -9.05
N ALA A 397 7.91 -14.16 -7.88
CA ALA A 397 6.92 -14.37 -6.83
C ALA A 397 6.32 -13.06 -6.29
N GLU A 398 7.10 -11.96 -6.24
CA GLU A 398 6.61 -10.64 -5.85
C GLU A 398 5.62 -10.08 -6.89
N VAL A 399 5.89 -10.28 -8.19
CA VAL A 399 4.97 -9.86 -9.25
C VAL A 399 3.66 -10.66 -9.20
N VAL A 400 3.73 -11.95 -8.85
CA VAL A 400 2.51 -12.76 -8.66
C VAL A 400 1.68 -12.23 -7.49
N VAL A 401 2.31 -11.92 -6.34
CA VAL A 401 1.62 -11.31 -5.19
C VAL A 401 0.98 -9.98 -5.60
N LEU A 402 1.71 -9.11 -6.31
CA LEU A 402 1.20 -7.84 -6.83
C LEU A 402 -0.02 -8.06 -7.74
N ALA A 403 0.11 -8.93 -8.74
CA ALA A 403 -0.94 -9.19 -9.73
C ALA A 403 -2.20 -9.79 -9.10
N VAL A 404 -2.04 -10.76 -8.18
CA VAL A 404 -3.17 -11.36 -7.48
C VAL A 404 -3.85 -10.35 -6.56
N THR A 405 -3.09 -9.50 -5.85
CA THR A 405 -3.65 -8.43 -5.03
C THR A 405 -4.46 -7.47 -5.88
N ALA A 406 -3.90 -6.99 -7.00
CA ALA A 406 -4.58 -6.07 -7.90
C ALA A 406 -5.85 -6.69 -8.51
N LEU A 407 -5.75 -7.93 -8.98
CA LEU A 407 -6.88 -8.66 -9.56
C LEU A 407 -7.99 -8.91 -8.53
N ALA A 408 -7.63 -9.32 -7.32
CA ALA A 408 -8.59 -9.54 -6.25
C ALA A 408 -9.37 -8.26 -5.91
N ILE A 409 -8.69 -7.09 -5.84
CA ILE A 409 -9.36 -5.80 -5.62
C ILE A 409 -10.35 -5.48 -6.74
N VAL A 410 -9.99 -5.76 -7.98
CA VAL A 410 -10.88 -5.54 -9.13
C VAL A 410 -12.09 -6.46 -9.11
N LEU A 411 -11.91 -7.72 -8.69
CA LEU A 411 -12.96 -8.76 -8.73
C LEU A 411 -13.87 -8.74 -7.50
N THR A 412 -13.37 -8.31 -6.34
CA THR A 412 -14.13 -8.28 -5.09
C THR A 412 -14.27 -6.83 -4.60
N ASN A 413 -13.48 -6.47 -3.61
CA ASN A 413 -13.37 -5.12 -3.08
C ASN A 413 -11.96 -4.88 -2.54
N MET A 414 -11.67 -3.62 -2.18
CA MET A 414 -10.33 -3.23 -1.73
C MET A 414 -9.88 -3.95 -0.46
N PHE A 415 -10.79 -4.18 0.50
CA PHE A 415 -10.45 -4.82 1.76
C PHE A 415 -10.09 -6.29 1.59
N GLU A 416 -10.95 -7.05 0.94
CA GLU A 416 -10.73 -8.48 0.67
C GLU A 416 -9.49 -8.71 -0.20
N GLY A 417 -9.32 -7.88 -1.23
CA GLY A 417 -8.15 -7.98 -2.12
C GLY A 417 -6.83 -7.73 -1.41
N VAL A 418 -6.77 -6.76 -0.49
CA VAL A 418 -5.56 -6.51 0.32
C VAL A 418 -5.32 -7.65 1.31
N LEU A 419 -6.37 -8.20 1.94
CA LEU A 419 -6.23 -9.36 2.84
C LEU A 419 -5.69 -10.59 2.10
N LEU A 420 -6.20 -10.86 0.91
CA LEU A 420 -5.72 -11.96 0.08
C LEU A 420 -4.26 -11.76 -0.33
N GLY A 421 -3.90 -10.54 -0.72
CA GLY A 421 -2.52 -10.17 -1.04
C GLY A 421 -1.58 -10.35 0.15
N LEU A 422 -1.99 -9.93 1.34
CA LEU A 422 -1.22 -10.10 2.57
C LEU A 422 -1.04 -11.58 2.92
N LEU A 423 -2.13 -12.36 2.83
CA LEU A 423 -2.08 -13.82 3.03
C LEU A 423 -1.07 -14.48 2.07
N MET A 424 -1.13 -14.12 0.78
CA MET A 424 -0.18 -14.62 -0.21
C MET A 424 1.26 -14.22 0.09
N ALA A 425 1.50 -12.99 0.53
CA ALA A 425 2.84 -12.54 0.90
C ALA A 425 3.39 -13.33 2.11
N VAL A 426 2.54 -13.62 3.10
CA VAL A 426 2.90 -14.46 4.26
C VAL A 426 3.22 -15.90 3.81
N VAL A 427 2.35 -16.51 3.01
CA VAL A 427 2.55 -17.86 2.48
C VAL A 427 3.83 -17.93 1.64
N LYS A 428 4.06 -16.96 0.75
CA LYS A 428 5.30 -16.86 -0.03
C LYS A 428 6.52 -16.79 0.87
N THR A 429 6.52 -15.91 1.88
CA THR A 429 7.65 -15.74 2.80
C THR A 429 7.90 -17.02 3.60
N ALA A 430 6.83 -17.67 4.09
CA ALA A 430 6.92 -18.94 4.77
C ALA A 430 7.53 -20.03 3.86
N TRP A 431 7.11 -20.08 2.60
CA TRP A 431 7.64 -21.03 1.62
C TRP A 431 9.12 -20.78 1.28
N GLU A 432 9.50 -19.52 1.08
CA GLU A 432 10.88 -19.11 0.76
C GLU A 432 11.84 -19.29 1.94
N THR A 433 11.35 -19.12 3.17
CA THR A 433 12.18 -19.36 4.38
C THR A 433 12.30 -20.83 4.74
N SER A 434 11.40 -21.69 4.27
CA SER A 434 11.39 -23.14 4.52
C SER A 434 12.31 -23.86 3.55
N HIS A 435 13.62 -23.77 3.77
CA HIS A 435 14.60 -24.52 3.00
C HIS A 435 15.26 -25.58 3.88
N VAL A 436 15.14 -26.85 3.48
CA VAL A 436 15.79 -27.97 4.12
C VAL A 436 16.66 -28.71 3.09
N HIS A 437 17.86 -29.06 3.47
CA HIS A 437 18.79 -29.84 2.69
C HIS A 437 19.39 -30.96 3.56
N VAL A 438 19.59 -32.15 2.99
CA VAL A 438 20.16 -33.31 3.67
C VAL A 438 21.49 -33.61 3.03
N GLU A 439 22.55 -33.59 3.82
CA GLU A 439 23.90 -34.01 3.44
C GLU A 439 24.19 -35.34 4.08
N THR A 440 24.69 -36.28 3.30
CA THR A 440 25.09 -37.63 3.78
C THR A 440 26.58 -37.78 3.70
N GLU A 441 27.19 -38.20 4.79
CA GLU A 441 28.63 -38.53 4.89
C GLU A 441 28.78 -39.98 5.26
N ASP A 442 29.53 -40.75 4.44
CA ASP A 442 29.84 -42.14 4.70
C ASP A 442 31.20 -42.25 5.39
N PRO A 443 31.26 -42.53 6.72
CA PRO A 443 32.51 -42.68 7.45
C PRO A 443 33.21 -44.06 7.26
N GLY A 444 32.68 -44.89 6.35
CA GLY A 444 33.27 -46.21 6.03
C GLY A 444 32.59 -47.40 6.70
N ALA A 445 33.06 -48.60 6.35
CA ALA A 445 32.43 -49.86 6.75
C ALA A 445 32.32 -50.03 8.28
N GLY A 446 31.12 -50.36 8.75
CA GLY A 446 30.82 -50.64 10.15
C GLY A 446 30.44 -49.43 11.01
N ARG A 447 30.50 -48.22 10.48
CA ARG A 447 30.03 -47.00 11.18
C ARG A 447 28.66 -46.55 10.66
N PRO A 448 27.83 -45.91 11.50
CA PRO A 448 26.58 -45.33 11.06
C PRO A 448 26.81 -44.28 9.96
N LEU A 449 25.91 -44.22 8.99
CA LEU A 449 25.86 -43.15 7.99
C LEU A 449 25.52 -41.84 8.70
N ARG A 450 26.35 -40.83 8.57
CA ARG A 450 26.09 -39.52 9.17
C ARG A 450 25.21 -38.69 8.25
N VAL A 451 24.02 -38.30 8.72
CA VAL A 451 23.04 -37.57 7.97
C VAL A 451 22.85 -36.21 8.63
N THR A 452 23.39 -35.18 8.00
CA THR A 452 23.29 -33.79 8.49
C THR A 452 22.12 -33.07 7.83
N VAL A 453 21.16 -32.62 8.63
CA VAL A 453 20.03 -31.82 8.16
C VAL A 453 20.36 -30.35 8.35
N LEU A 454 20.25 -29.55 7.25
CA LEU A 454 20.62 -28.14 7.22
C LEU A 454 19.41 -27.26 6.87
N GLY A 455 19.43 -26.03 7.40
CA GLY A 455 18.45 -25.00 7.04
C GLY A 455 17.28 -24.87 8.01
N ASN A 456 16.07 -24.69 7.50
CA ASN A 456 14.84 -24.53 8.29
C ASN A 456 13.88 -25.68 7.96
N ALA A 457 13.77 -26.63 8.87
CA ALA A 457 12.86 -27.76 8.75
C ALA A 457 11.48 -27.37 9.29
N THR A 458 10.54 -27.12 8.38
CA THR A 458 9.16 -26.81 8.71
C THR A 458 8.22 -27.82 8.05
N PHE A 459 7.00 -27.94 8.59
CA PHE A 459 5.97 -28.84 8.06
C PHE A 459 5.74 -28.68 6.55
N LEU A 460 5.97 -27.47 6.00
CA LEU A 460 5.84 -27.19 4.56
C LEU A 460 6.81 -27.99 3.70
N ARG A 461 7.95 -28.40 4.26
CA ARG A 461 9.00 -29.17 3.57
C ARG A 461 9.13 -30.60 4.08
N LEU A 462 8.26 -31.00 5.01
CA LEU A 462 8.29 -32.35 5.59
C LEU A 462 8.18 -33.45 4.53
N PRO A 463 7.30 -33.39 3.50
CA PRO A 463 7.28 -34.42 2.48
C PRO A 463 8.63 -34.57 1.75
N LYS A 464 9.22 -33.43 1.34
CA LYS A 464 10.53 -33.44 0.67
C LYS A 464 11.64 -33.99 1.57
N LEU A 465 11.58 -33.68 2.87
CA LEU A 465 12.52 -34.20 3.86
C LEU A 465 12.39 -35.72 4.00
N GLN A 466 11.15 -36.22 4.07
CA GLN A 466 10.86 -37.66 4.13
C GLN A 466 11.34 -38.39 2.88
N ASP A 467 11.05 -37.86 1.67
CA ASP A 467 11.55 -38.42 0.40
C ASP A 467 13.09 -38.59 0.40
N GLN A 468 13.81 -37.59 0.92
CA GLN A 468 15.28 -37.62 1.00
C GLN A 468 15.79 -38.62 2.02
N LEU A 469 15.09 -38.79 3.14
CA LEU A 469 15.44 -39.76 4.17
C LEU A 469 15.12 -41.20 3.74
N GLU A 470 13.99 -41.44 3.07
CA GLU A 470 13.59 -42.74 2.53
C GLU A 470 14.50 -43.22 1.39
N ALA A 471 15.18 -42.33 0.71
CA ALA A 471 16.17 -42.66 -0.31
C ALA A 471 17.50 -43.20 0.26
N LEU A 472 17.67 -43.17 1.59
CA LEU A 472 18.89 -43.68 2.23
C LEU A 472 18.91 -45.21 2.28
N PRO A 473 20.12 -45.85 2.27
CA PRO A 473 20.25 -47.32 2.32
C PRO A 473 19.63 -47.92 3.59
N ALA A 474 18.64 -48.80 3.44
CA ALA A 474 17.89 -49.37 4.54
C ALA A 474 18.69 -50.41 5.39
N ASP A 475 19.81 -50.88 4.87
CA ASP A 475 20.70 -51.88 5.49
C ASP A 475 21.73 -51.26 6.44
N ARG A 476 21.85 -49.94 6.48
CA ARG A 476 22.83 -49.22 7.30
C ARG A 476 22.18 -48.38 8.38
N ARG A 477 22.76 -48.39 9.57
CA ARG A 477 22.35 -47.45 10.64
C ARG A 477 22.67 -46.00 10.26
N VAL A 478 21.83 -45.11 10.71
CA VAL A 478 21.93 -43.68 10.47
C VAL A 478 22.08 -42.93 11.80
N GLU A 479 22.91 -41.91 11.82
CA GLU A 479 23.06 -40.93 12.90
C GLU A 479 22.64 -39.57 12.38
N LEU A 480 21.52 -39.03 12.91
CA LEU A 480 21.02 -37.70 12.51
C LEU A 480 21.77 -36.57 13.23
N CYS A 481 22.39 -35.69 12.48
CA CYS A 481 23.06 -34.51 12.96
C CYS A 481 22.18 -33.27 12.72
N LEU A 482 21.57 -32.73 13.79
CA LEU A 482 20.61 -31.62 13.73
C LEU A 482 21.21 -30.27 14.14
N GLU A 483 22.51 -30.23 14.50
CA GLU A 483 23.20 -29.03 15.01
C GLU A 483 23.25 -27.88 14.00
N ARG A 484 23.14 -28.17 12.71
CA ARG A 484 23.16 -27.17 11.61
C ARG A 484 21.77 -26.68 11.19
N LEU A 485 20.71 -27.15 11.85
CA LEU A 485 19.37 -26.62 11.69
C LEU A 485 19.27 -25.24 12.38
N ARG A 486 18.78 -24.24 11.65
CA ARG A 486 18.50 -22.92 12.20
C ARG A 486 17.14 -22.86 12.90
N HIS A 487 16.18 -23.60 12.36
CA HIS A 487 14.83 -23.73 12.91
C HIS A 487 14.29 -25.12 12.61
N MET A 488 13.57 -25.68 13.59
CA MET A 488 12.86 -26.96 13.44
C MET A 488 11.51 -26.83 14.14
N ASP A 489 10.42 -27.08 13.41
CA ASP A 489 9.11 -27.13 14.04
C ASP A 489 8.85 -28.50 14.69
N HIS A 490 7.79 -28.56 15.50
CA HIS A 490 7.44 -29.77 16.25
C HIS A 490 7.15 -30.97 15.34
N ALA A 491 6.48 -30.73 14.19
CA ALA A 491 6.13 -31.79 13.25
C ALA A 491 7.39 -32.45 12.63
N CYS A 492 8.35 -31.63 12.20
CA CYS A 492 9.62 -32.10 11.66
C CYS A 492 10.46 -32.82 12.73
N GLY A 493 10.49 -32.28 13.97
CA GLY A 493 11.20 -32.90 15.08
C GLY A 493 10.67 -34.33 15.39
N LEU A 494 9.35 -34.46 15.46
CA LEU A 494 8.70 -35.76 15.69
C LEU A 494 8.92 -36.71 14.52
N ALA A 495 8.80 -36.25 13.29
CA ALA A 495 9.01 -37.08 12.10
C ALA A 495 10.44 -37.58 12.00
N LEU A 496 11.44 -36.72 12.23
CA LEU A 496 12.88 -37.09 12.20
C LEU A 496 13.21 -38.12 13.26
N SER A 497 12.80 -37.90 14.53
CA SER A 497 13.07 -38.84 15.62
C SER A 497 12.40 -40.19 15.40
N THR A 498 11.15 -40.20 14.93
CA THR A 498 10.42 -41.45 14.64
C THR A 498 11.04 -42.19 13.47
N TRP A 499 11.43 -41.48 12.41
CA TRP A 499 12.09 -42.09 11.25
C TRP A 499 13.43 -42.69 11.62
N GLU A 500 14.29 -41.97 12.36
CA GLU A 500 15.62 -42.48 12.81
C GLU A 500 15.48 -43.77 13.62
N GLU A 501 14.53 -43.80 14.56
CA GLU A 501 14.28 -44.99 15.39
C GLU A 501 13.81 -46.18 14.54
N GLN A 502 12.87 -45.95 13.61
CA GLN A 502 12.34 -46.99 12.73
C GLN A 502 13.40 -47.50 11.76
N HIS A 503 14.15 -46.60 11.12
CA HIS A 503 15.22 -46.94 10.18
C HIS A 503 16.32 -47.76 10.86
N ASN A 504 16.77 -47.32 12.04
CA ASN A 504 17.82 -48.03 12.79
C ASN A 504 17.38 -49.41 13.33
N LYS A 505 16.08 -49.56 13.66
CA LYS A 505 15.49 -50.86 13.99
C LYS A 505 15.45 -51.80 12.77
N ALA A 506 15.12 -51.31 11.60
CA ALA A 506 15.12 -52.06 10.35
C ALA A 506 16.53 -52.50 9.95
N ALA A 507 17.51 -51.62 9.99
CA ALA A 507 18.92 -51.91 9.71
C ALA A 507 19.52 -52.96 10.66
N ALA A 508 19.13 -52.94 11.95
CA ALA A 508 19.56 -53.93 12.92
C ALA A 508 18.98 -55.32 12.65
N ARG A 509 17.76 -55.41 12.11
CA ARG A 509 17.12 -56.69 11.73
C ARG A 509 17.68 -57.24 10.43
N GLY A 510 17.97 -56.42 9.44
CA GLY A 510 18.62 -56.81 8.19
C GLY A 510 20.06 -57.32 8.37
N GLY A 511 20.82 -56.72 9.31
CA GLY A 511 22.17 -57.15 9.63
C GLY A 511 22.25 -58.45 10.45
N ALA A 512 21.14 -58.91 11.08
CA ALA A 512 21.06 -60.17 11.80
C ALA A 512 20.69 -61.37 10.90
N ALA A 513 20.24 -61.13 9.67
CA ALA A 513 19.98 -62.14 8.66
C ALA A 513 21.17 -62.29 7.69
N GLY A 514 22.40 -62.52 8.22
CA GLY A 514 23.59 -62.91 7.45
C GLY A 514 23.43 -64.33 6.88
N PRO A 515 24.08 -64.65 5.73
CA PRO A 515 23.89 -65.91 5.03
C PRO A 515 24.54 -67.09 5.77
N GLY A 516 23.74 -67.83 6.53
CA GLY A 516 24.25 -69.01 7.23
C GLY A 516 23.16 -69.74 7.97
N ALA A 517 22.21 -70.34 7.29
CA ALA A 517 21.54 -71.57 7.73
C ALA A 517 20.95 -72.25 6.51
N GLY A 518 21.75 -73.22 6.00
CA GLY A 518 21.39 -74.12 4.90
C GLY A 518 20.19 -74.99 5.21
N GLU A 519 19.57 -75.35 4.13
CA GLU A 519 18.59 -76.38 3.91
C GLU A 519 18.45 -77.42 5.01
N GLN A 520 17.25 -77.65 5.51
CA GLN A 520 16.74 -78.99 5.80
C GLN A 520 15.28 -79.10 5.33
N HIS A 521 15.15 -80.07 4.38
CA HIS A 521 13.93 -80.65 3.85
C HIS A 521 12.95 -81.07 4.94
N GLY A 522 11.71 -80.93 4.70
CA GLY A 522 10.60 -81.54 5.41
C GLY A 522 9.27 -81.23 4.71
N GLU A 523 8.99 -82.07 3.67
CA GLU A 523 7.62 -82.23 3.14
C GLU A 523 6.68 -82.62 4.27
N GLN A 524 5.51 -81.97 4.33
CA GLN A 524 4.26 -82.67 4.59
C GLN A 524 3.03 -81.83 4.21
N HIS A 525 2.22 -82.54 3.46
CA HIS A 525 0.83 -82.25 2.97
C HIS A 525 -0.13 -81.68 4.00
N GLY A 526 -1.12 -80.95 3.47
CA GLY A 526 -2.45 -80.99 4.03
C GLY A 526 -3.26 -79.68 3.88
N GLU A 527 -4.03 -79.61 2.80
CA GLU A 527 -5.43 -79.25 2.74
C GLU A 527 -6.03 -78.14 3.66
N GLY A 528 -6.72 -77.21 3.06
CA GLY A 528 -8.05 -76.92 3.55
C GLY A 528 -8.46 -75.47 3.63
N ALA A 529 -9.21 -75.04 2.62
CA ALA A 529 -10.42 -74.18 2.72
C ALA A 529 -10.28 -72.72 3.24
N SER A 530 -10.41 -71.78 2.38
CA SER A 530 -11.66 -71.08 1.96
C SER A 530 -12.31 -70.16 2.99
N SER A 531 -12.61 -69.00 2.47
CA SER A 531 -13.73 -68.10 2.80
C SER A 531 -13.43 -66.92 3.72
N MET A 532 -13.52 -65.80 3.18
CA MET A 532 -14.64 -64.81 3.01
C MET A 532 -14.62 -63.63 3.99
N ILE A 533 -14.53 -62.48 3.38
CA ILE A 533 -15.40 -61.28 3.58
C ILE A 533 -15.29 -60.56 4.93
N ARG A 534 -14.73 -59.40 4.95
CA ARG A 534 -15.37 -58.07 4.85
C ARG A 534 -14.33 -56.95 4.87
#